data_46bd5946b27723a224e1f551873a4a39
#
_entry.id   46bd5946b27723a224e1f551873a4a39
#
_cell.length_a   1.000
_cell.length_b   1.000
_cell.length_c   1.000
_cell.angle_alpha   90.00
_cell.angle_beta   90.00
_cell.angle_gamma   90.00
#
_symmetry.space_group_name_H-M   'P 1'
#
loop_
_entity.id
_entity.type
_entity.pdbx_description
1 polymer ?
#
loop_
_entity_poly.entity_id
_entity_poly.type
_entity_poly.pdbx_seq_one_letter_code
_entity_poly.pdbx_strand_id
1 'polypeptide(L)'
;MVHSDRQYCRACLEKQREIDQLRSENVQLKAKLRYQERTAKEGPFGSSTPSSKIPIKANSLEERQARRGGGKLGHRGHGRKTLPQDEADRIERVVLHESCPHCGTPREDRGLRRRTVIDCQPVKVEKVLFELEKKKCPHCGQREEARAPGVLPKFLYGNQLLTHVAVQHYQYGQTLGQLEKQMGVPYSSLLKALQGLATILEPAIPALVDHYRQAPVKHADETGWRTDGKNGYAWLFATPLISIFRFRTSRAAAVAQEVLGSNRLPGVLVVDRYNAYNKSPCKLQYCFAHLLRNLKDILKEFPDNVEIQGFVESLAPLLASAMQARKLPGSTRQFLAQAARIQKQIKTVIHSQARHPAIQAYQSIFREKTHRLFHWTKDRAIPAENNLAERDLRPLVIARKISFGSQSQTGAKTRPGLHLKKVLDQLAMNPDHDVYELLFGNSS
;
A
#
# COMPACT_ATOMS: atom_id res chain seq x y z
N MET A 1 60.82 -13.89 35.16
CA MET A 1 59.56 -14.55 34.78
C MET A 1 58.72 -14.73 36.02
N VAL A 2 57.75 -13.89 36.20
CA VAL A 2 56.80 -14.04 37.30
C VAL A 2 55.43 -14.21 36.66
N HIS A 3 54.97 -15.46 36.58
CA HIS A 3 53.58 -15.77 36.29
C HIS A 3 52.77 -15.42 37.55
N SER A 4 52.00 -14.36 37.47
CA SER A 4 51.00 -14.04 38.48
C SER A 4 49.73 -14.83 38.14
N ASP A 5 49.56 -15.99 38.77
CA ASP A 5 48.28 -16.67 38.87
C ASP A 5 47.30 -15.77 39.63
N ARG A 6 46.46 -15.05 38.92
CA ARG A 6 45.29 -14.40 39.52
C ARG A 6 44.31 -15.50 39.94
N GLN A 7 44.46 -16.00 41.18
CA GLN A 7 43.42 -16.78 41.84
C GLN A 7 42.17 -15.92 41.93
N TYR A 8 41.19 -16.20 41.08
CA TYR A 8 39.89 -15.56 41.20
C TYR A 8 39.24 -16.00 42.50
N CYS A 9 38.96 -15.04 43.40
CA CYS A 9 38.24 -15.28 44.63
C CYS A 9 36.88 -15.91 44.33
N ARG A 10 36.57 -17.08 44.93
CA ARG A 10 35.32 -17.81 44.73
C ARG A 10 34.08 -16.93 44.96
N ALA A 11 34.11 -16.10 46.03
CA ALA A 11 33.06 -15.13 46.34
C ALA A 11 32.90 -14.03 45.24
N CYS A 12 34.01 -13.62 44.58
CA CYS A 12 33.93 -12.66 43.48
C CYS A 12 33.29 -13.28 42.23
N LEU A 13 33.54 -14.56 41.97
CA LEU A 13 32.91 -15.29 40.85
C LEU A 13 31.42 -15.52 41.09
N GLU A 14 31.04 -15.83 42.35
CA GLU A 14 29.61 -15.97 42.72
C GLU A 14 28.86 -14.64 42.57
N LYS A 15 29.44 -13.55 43.09
CA LYS A 15 28.88 -12.21 42.91
C LYS A 15 28.79 -11.79 41.42
N GLN A 16 29.79 -12.13 40.62
CA GLN A 16 29.75 -11.83 39.19
C GLN A 16 28.61 -12.59 38.48
N ARG A 17 28.38 -13.87 38.82
CA ARG A 17 27.25 -14.65 38.30
C ARG A 17 25.91 -14.03 38.71
N GLU A 18 25.78 -13.60 39.96
CA GLU A 18 24.60 -12.92 40.47
C GLU A 18 24.33 -11.60 39.72
N ILE A 19 25.39 -10.80 39.50
CA ILE A 19 25.29 -9.55 38.69
C ILE A 19 24.86 -9.85 37.29
N ASP A 20 25.38 -10.87 36.64
CA ASP A 20 25.04 -11.22 35.26
C ASP A 20 23.61 -11.78 35.18
N GLN A 21 23.16 -12.54 36.19
CA GLN A 21 21.78 -12.99 36.30
C GLN A 21 20.84 -11.81 36.51
N LEU A 22 21.11 -10.89 37.44
CA LEU A 22 20.31 -9.70 37.70
C LEU A 22 20.26 -8.77 36.50
N ARG A 23 21.36 -8.64 35.75
CA ARG A 23 21.38 -7.91 34.47
C ARG A 23 20.49 -8.54 33.45
N SER A 24 20.51 -9.87 33.28
CA SER A 24 19.67 -10.61 32.40
C SER A 24 18.17 -10.45 32.74
N GLU A 25 17.82 -10.60 34.02
CA GLU A 25 16.49 -10.38 34.54
C GLU A 25 16.00 -8.94 34.32
N ASN A 26 16.87 -7.95 34.56
CA ASN A 26 16.56 -6.54 34.35
C ASN A 26 16.26 -6.25 32.87
N VAL A 27 17.03 -6.85 31.94
CA VAL A 27 16.77 -6.75 30.49
C VAL A 27 15.42 -7.37 30.13
N GLN A 28 15.09 -8.55 30.70
CA GLN A 28 13.81 -9.22 30.48
C GLN A 28 12.63 -8.42 31.04
N LEU A 29 12.78 -7.89 32.27
CA LEU A 29 11.76 -7.07 32.92
C LEU A 29 11.53 -5.76 32.16
N LYS A 30 12.60 -5.09 31.72
CA LYS A 30 12.50 -3.90 30.86
C LYS A 30 11.82 -4.21 29.53
N ALA A 31 12.11 -5.36 28.91
CA ALA A 31 11.43 -5.79 27.69
C ALA A 31 9.95 -6.07 27.92
N LYS A 32 9.56 -6.72 29.05
CA LYS A 32 8.16 -6.94 29.44
C LYS A 32 7.45 -5.62 29.72
N LEU A 33 8.07 -4.71 30.46
CA LEU A 33 7.51 -3.39 30.78
C LEU A 33 7.26 -2.58 29.50
N ARG A 34 8.22 -2.53 28.58
CA ARG A 34 8.08 -1.87 27.28
C ARG A 34 7.01 -2.52 26.41
N TYR A 35 6.89 -3.84 26.46
CA TYR A 35 5.80 -4.53 25.77
C TYR A 35 4.44 -4.12 26.34
N GLN A 36 4.30 -4.06 27.67
CA GLN A 36 3.10 -3.60 28.35
C GLN A 36 2.79 -2.13 28.07
N GLU A 37 3.81 -1.24 28.11
CA GLU A 37 3.66 0.17 27.76
C GLU A 37 3.27 0.36 26.29
N ARG A 38 3.85 -0.42 25.38
CA ARG A 38 3.50 -0.42 23.98
C ARG A 38 2.06 -0.91 23.78
N THR A 39 1.68 -1.98 24.44
CA THR A 39 0.32 -2.54 24.38
C THR A 39 -0.69 -1.58 25.00
N ALA A 40 -0.34 -0.88 26.08
CA ALA A 40 -1.18 0.13 26.70
C ALA A 40 -1.32 1.39 25.85
N LYS A 41 -0.25 1.81 25.15
CA LYS A 41 -0.27 2.98 24.22
C LYS A 41 -0.92 2.67 22.88
N GLU A 42 -0.71 1.46 22.34
CA GLU A 42 -1.18 1.06 21.02
C GLU A 42 -2.49 0.28 21.06
N GLY A 43 -2.94 -0.13 22.26
CA GLY A 43 -4.07 -1.01 22.46
C GLY A 43 -3.80 -2.43 21.98
N PRO A 44 -4.71 -3.39 22.22
CA PRO A 44 -4.55 -4.80 21.84
C PRO A 44 -4.48 -5.04 20.32
N PHE A 45 -4.63 -3.99 19.52
CA PHE A 45 -4.72 -4.07 18.05
C PHE A 45 -3.59 -3.32 17.32
N GLY A 46 -2.48 -2.98 17.98
CA GLY A 46 -1.40 -2.19 17.39
C GLY A 46 -1.88 -0.78 17.05
N SER A 47 -1.53 -0.22 15.89
CA SER A 47 -1.86 1.16 15.49
C SER A 47 -3.36 1.52 15.41
N SER A 48 -4.23 0.84 16.16
CA SER A 48 -5.65 1.14 16.33
C SER A 48 -5.92 2.29 17.33
N THR A 49 -4.89 2.86 17.92
CA THR A 49 -5.04 4.11 18.68
C THR A 49 -5.69 5.15 17.76
N PRO A 50 -6.85 5.74 18.12
CA PRO A 50 -7.49 6.77 17.32
C PRO A 50 -6.47 7.81 16.92
N SER A 51 -6.50 8.27 15.67
CA SER A 51 -5.53 9.25 15.14
C SER A 51 -5.48 10.54 15.98
N SER A 52 -6.56 10.87 16.69
CA SER A 52 -6.63 11.96 17.68
C SER A 52 -5.76 11.73 18.91
N LYS A 53 -5.38 10.50 19.23
CA LYS A 53 -4.50 10.16 20.36
C LYS A 53 -3.05 9.88 19.94
N ILE A 54 -2.77 9.82 18.65
CA ILE A 54 -1.39 9.68 18.14
C ILE A 54 -0.82 11.10 18.07
N PRO A 55 0.22 11.44 18.85
CA PRO A 55 0.87 12.73 18.71
C PRO A 55 1.31 12.92 17.26
N ILE A 56 0.95 14.05 16.66
CA ILE A 56 1.48 14.44 15.35
C ILE A 56 2.99 14.49 15.51
N LYS A 57 3.72 13.63 14.78
CA LYS A 57 5.17 13.64 14.79
C LYS A 57 5.65 15.02 14.40
N ALA A 58 6.28 15.72 15.34
CA ALA A 58 6.91 17.00 15.05
C ALA A 58 7.98 16.78 13.97
N ASN A 59 7.95 17.60 12.91
CA ASN A 59 9.01 17.57 11.92
C ASN A 59 10.34 17.92 12.59
N SER A 60 11.40 17.20 12.25
CA SER A 60 12.76 17.55 12.70
C SER A 60 13.13 18.95 12.19
N LEU A 61 14.12 19.59 12.83
CA LEU A 61 14.63 20.88 12.37
C LEU A 61 15.10 20.80 10.90
N GLU A 62 15.74 19.70 10.52
CA GLU A 62 16.17 19.42 9.15
C GLU A 62 14.99 19.28 8.18
N GLU A 63 13.93 18.55 8.57
CA GLU A 63 12.69 18.44 7.79
C GLU A 63 11.96 19.78 7.66
N ARG A 64 12.01 20.64 8.70
CA ARG A 64 11.45 22.01 8.66
C ARG A 64 12.24 22.92 7.73
N GLN A 65 13.58 22.81 7.73
CA GLN A 65 14.46 23.57 6.86
C GLN A 65 14.35 23.11 5.39
N ALA A 66 14.27 21.79 5.14
CA ALA A 66 14.09 21.23 3.82
C ALA A 66 12.71 21.51 3.20
N ARG A 67 11.68 21.75 4.03
CA ARG A 67 10.29 21.98 3.63
C ARG A 67 9.84 23.44 3.77
N ARG A 68 10.73 24.41 3.80
CA ARG A 68 10.35 25.82 3.66
C ARG A 68 9.63 25.96 2.32
N GLY A 69 8.28 26.01 2.38
CA GLY A 69 7.44 26.32 1.24
C GLY A 69 7.76 27.74 0.76
N GLY A 70 7.79 27.91 -0.56
CA GLY A 70 8.11 29.17 -1.21
C GLY A 70 9.19 29.02 -2.24
N GLY A 71 9.23 29.92 -3.19
CA GLY A 71 10.26 29.96 -4.22
C GLY A 71 11.63 30.21 -3.57
N LYS A 72 12.63 29.43 -3.95
CA LYS A 72 14.03 29.71 -3.59
C LYS A 72 14.49 31.01 -4.24
N LEU A 73 15.45 31.71 -3.63
CA LEU A 73 16.06 32.90 -4.23
C LEU A 73 16.54 32.55 -5.65
N GLY A 74 16.07 33.32 -6.65
CA GLY A 74 16.33 33.03 -8.07
C GLY A 74 15.32 32.13 -8.79
N HIS A 75 14.26 31.65 -8.09
CA HIS A 75 13.17 30.92 -8.72
C HIS A 75 12.43 31.83 -9.70
N ARG A 76 12.44 31.47 -10.99
CA ARG A 76 11.61 32.16 -11.98
C ARG A 76 10.15 31.85 -11.66
N GLY A 77 9.37 32.87 -11.29
CA GLY A 77 7.94 32.73 -11.07
C GLY A 77 7.27 32.21 -12.34
N HIS A 78 6.57 31.09 -12.24
CA HIS A 78 5.70 30.63 -13.30
C HIS A 78 4.39 31.43 -13.23
N GLY A 79 4.29 32.49 -14.03
CA GLY A 79 3.02 33.20 -14.22
C GLY A 79 1.97 32.23 -14.79
N ARG A 80 0.72 32.46 -14.45
CA ARG A 80 -0.41 31.72 -15.05
C ARG A 80 -0.41 32.00 -16.56
N LYS A 81 -0.14 30.97 -17.36
CA LYS A 81 -0.25 31.08 -18.83
C LYS A 81 -1.74 31.00 -19.20
N THR A 82 -2.15 31.85 -20.12
CA THR A 82 -3.47 31.72 -20.76
C THR A 82 -3.43 30.53 -21.69
N LEU A 83 -4.42 29.65 -21.59
CA LEU A 83 -4.55 28.49 -22.45
C LEU A 83 -4.78 28.93 -23.92
N PRO A 84 -4.12 28.30 -24.92
CA PRO A 84 -4.48 28.46 -26.33
C PRO A 84 -5.94 28.08 -26.58
N GLN A 85 -6.57 28.67 -27.62
CA GLN A 85 -7.98 28.42 -27.89
C GLN A 85 -8.28 26.97 -28.31
N ASP A 86 -7.33 26.34 -28.98
CA ASP A 86 -7.38 24.95 -29.43
C ASP A 86 -7.23 23.92 -28.34
N GLU A 87 -6.69 24.32 -27.17
CA GLU A 87 -6.59 23.47 -25.99
C GLU A 87 -7.75 23.66 -25.00
N ALA A 88 -8.72 24.56 -25.30
CA ALA A 88 -9.84 24.83 -24.41
C ALA A 88 -11.01 23.90 -24.69
N ASP A 89 -11.47 23.16 -23.71
CA ASP A 89 -12.67 22.29 -23.82
C ASP A 89 -13.95 23.11 -24.11
N ARG A 90 -13.98 24.36 -23.63
CA ARG A 90 -15.11 25.26 -23.78
C ARG A 90 -14.66 26.72 -23.77
N ILE A 91 -15.22 27.52 -24.67
CA ILE A 91 -14.98 28.96 -24.75
C ILE A 91 -16.30 29.67 -24.45
N GLU A 92 -16.31 30.46 -23.37
CA GLU A 92 -17.47 31.28 -23.01
C GLU A 92 -17.18 32.76 -23.18
N ARG A 93 -18.05 33.45 -23.91
CA ARG A 93 -17.98 34.90 -24.04
C ARG A 93 -18.88 35.55 -23.02
N VAL A 94 -18.26 36.29 -22.09
CA VAL A 94 -18.98 37.09 -21.10
C VAL A 94 -19.05 38.50 -21.61
N VAL A 95 -20.26 39.00 -21.81
CA VAL A 95 -20.52 40.31 -22.34
C VAL A 95 -20.91 41.30 -21.22
N LEU A 96 -20.56 42.55 -21.40
CA LEU A 96 -20.99 43.65 -20.54
C LEU A 96 -22.26 44.26 -21.12
N HIS A 97 -23.05 44.96 -20.27
CA HIS A 97 -24.14 45.79 -20.75
C HIS A 97 -23.62 46.86 -21.68
N GLU A 98 -24.36 47.17 -22.74
CA GLU A 98 -23.94 48.10 -23.78
C GLU A 98 -23.84 49.54 -23.26
N SER A 99 -24.65 49.89 -22.24
CA SER A 99 -24.63 51.22 -21.61
C SER A 99 -23.90 51.24 -20.28
N CYS A 100 -23.31 52.38 -19.95
CA CYS A 100 -22.66 52.63 -18.69
C CYS A 100 -23.69 52.68 -17.54
N PRO A 101 -23.54 51.89 -16.46
CA PRO A 101 -24.48 51.91 -15.32
C PRO A 101 -24.43 53.21 -14.51
N HIS A 102 -23.42 54.05 -14.70
CA HIS A 102 -23.26 55.33 -14.01
C HIS A 102 -23.94 56.52 -14.71
N CYS A 103 -23.83 56.57 -16.06
CA CYS A 103 -24.28 57.74 -16.81
C CYS A 103 -25.14 57.40 -18.03
N GLY A 104 -25.44 56.11 -18.29
CA GLY A 104 -26.26 55.65 -19.42
C GLY A 104 -25.61 55.75 -20.81
N THR A 105 -24.40 56.32 -20.92
CA THR A 105 -23.72 56.49 -22.21
C THR A 105 -23.33 55.15 -22.82
N PRO A 106 -23.46 54.93 -24.14
CA PRO A 106 -22.98 53.74 -24.82
C PRO A 106 -21.49 53.56 -24.59
N ARG A 107 -21.07 52.29 -24.34
CA ARG A 107 -19.67 51.94 -24.08
C ARG A 107 -18.93 51.67 -25.38
N GLU A 108 -17.67 52.10 -25.43
CA GLU A 108 -16.76 51.78 -26.50
C GLU A 108 -16.16 50.37 -26.33
N ASP A 109 -16.00 49.63 -27.41
CA ASP A 109 -15.31 48.35 -27.39
C ASP A 109 -13.77 48.56 -27.17
N ARG A 110 -13.22 47.93 -26.16
CA ARG A 110 -11.81 47.93 -25.81
C ARG A 110 -11.15 46.58 -25.99
N GLY A 111 -11.82 45.66 -26.73
CA GLY A 111 -11.35 44.31 -27.03
C GLY A 111 -11.60 43.29 -25.93
N LEU A 112 -11.01 42.12 -26.06
CA LEU A 112 -11.24 40.96 -25.19
C LEU A 112 -10.00 40.63 -24.38
N ARG A 113 -10.20 40.50 -23.05
CA ARG A 113 -9.20 39.91 -22.17
C ARG A 113 -9.51 38.43 -21.96
N ARG A 114 -8.57 37.56 -22.28
CA ARG A 114 -8.69 36.12 -22.06
C ARG A 114 -8.23 35.75 -20.66
N ARG A 115 -8.97 34.84 -20.01
CA ARG A 115 -8.63 34.27 -18.71
C ARG A 115 -8.93 32.77 -18.74
N THR A 116 -7.92 31.96 -18.47
CA THR A 116 -8.11 30.50 -18.25
C THR A 116 -8.67 30.27 -16.85
N VAL A 117 -9.71 29.48 -16.78
CA VAL A 117 -10.28 28.93 -15.53
C VAL A 117 -10.27 27.41 -15.69
N ILE A 118 -9.71 26.71 -14.71
CA ILE A 118 -9.82 25.24 -14.62
C ILE A 118 -10.95 24.97 -13.62
N ASP A 119 -12.00 24.35 -14.10
CA ASP A 119 -13.20 24.06 -13.30
C ASP A 119 -13.63 22.61 -13.55
N CYS A 120 -14.51 22.09 -12.70
CA CYS A 120 -15.11 20.76 -12.86
C CYS A 120 -16.62 20.85 -12.68
N GLN A 121 -17.35 20.00 -13.42
CA GLN A 121 -18.77 19.84 -13.15
C GLN A 121 -18.96 18.90 -11.94
N PRO A 122 -19.95 19.16 -11.07
CA PRO A 122 -20.32 18.23 -10.02
C PRO A 122 -20.68 16.87 -10.62
N VAL A 123 -20.39 15.78 -9.92
CA VAL A 123 -20.81 14.44 -10.32
C VAL A 123 -22.35 14.43 -10.37
N LYS A 124 -22.89 14.34 -11.58
CA LYS A 124 -24.33 14.30 -11.81
C LYS A 124 -24.72 12.86 -12.17
N VAL A 125 -25.64 12.29 -11.38
CA VAL A 125 -26.24 10.99 -11.72
C VAL A 125 -27.40 11.23 -12.70
N GLU A 126 -27.35 10.55 -13.84
CA GLU A 126 -28.40 10.61 -14.87
C GLU A 126 -29.32 9.41 -14.75
N LYS A 127 -30.62 9.64 -15.00
CA LYS A 127 -31.62 8.59 -15.13
C LYS A 127 -31.89 8.39 -16.61
N VAL A 128 -31.41 7.27 -17.14
CA VAL A 128 -31.56 6.95 -18.58
C VAL A 128 -32.65 5.88 -18.74
N LEU A 129 -33.61 6.15 -19.59
CA LEU A 129 -34.61 5.18 -20.00
C LEU A 129 -34.18 4.56 -21.34
N PHE A 130 -33.93 3.25 -21.36
CA PHE A 130 -33.65 2.50 -22.59
C PHE A 130 -34.92 1.86 -23.09
N GLU A 131 -35.25 2.12 -24.33
CA GLU A 131 -36.32 1.43 -25.09
C GLU A 131 -35.67 0.27 -25.85
N LEU A 132 -35.91 -0.97 -25.41
CA LEU A 132 -35.25 -2.17 -25.92
C LEU A 132 -36.14 -2.90 -26.91
N GLU A 133 -35.69 -3.02 -28.14
CA GLU A 133 -36.43 -3.78 -29.19
C GLU A 133 -36.50 -5.28 -28.86
N LYS A 134 -37.68 -5.87 -29.12
CA LYS A 134 -37.89 -7.32 -29.05
C LYS A 134 -38.27 -7.81 -30.42
N LYS A 135 -37.54 -8.78 -30.95
CA LYS A 135 -37.81 -9.38 -32.27
C LYS A 135 -38.01 -10.89 -32.16
N LYS A 136 -38.80 -11.43 -33.05
CA LYS A 136 -39.03 -12.88 -33.17
C LYS A 136 -38.77 -13.28 -34.61
N CYS A 137 -37.98 -14.31 -34.85
CA CYS A 137 -37.79 -14.87 -36.16
C CYS A 137 -39.08 -15.57 -36.62
N PRO A 138 -39.66 -15.20 -37.78
CA PRO A 138 -40.88 -15.84 -38.26
C PRO A 138 -40.65 -17.29 -38.70
N HIS A 139 -39.43 -17.64 -39.06
CA HIS A 139 -39.07 -18.97 -39.54
C HIS A 139 -38.82 -19.98 -38.42
N CYS A 140 -37.89 -19.69 -37.52
CA CYS A 140 -37.50 -20.60 -36.44
C CYS A 140 -38.14 -20.30 -35.07
N GLY A 141 -38.89 -19.19 -34.96
CA GLY A 141 -39.54 -18.78 -33.70
C GLY A 141 -38.62 -18.22 -32.64
N GLN A 142 -37.28 -18.13 -32.88
CA GLN A 142 -36.32 -17.57 -31.95
C GLN A 142 -36.69 -16.14 -31.59
N ARG A 143 -36.60 -15.82 -30.26
CA ARG A 143 -36.88 -14.48 -29.74
C ARG A 143 -35.59 -13.87 -29.29
N GLU A 144 -35.42 -12.60 -29.58
CA GLU A 144 -34.27 -11.81 -29.18
C GLU A 144 -34.74 -10.47 -28.61
N GLU A 145 -34.05 -10.00 -27.58
CA GLU A 145 -34.29 -8.70 -26.95
C GLU A 145 -32.96 -7.95 -26.89
N ALA A 146 -32.97 -6.69 -27.31
CA ALA A 146 -31.80 -5.82 -27.22
C ALA A 146 -31.40 -5.61 -25.78
N ARG A 147 -30.09 -5.44 -25.52
CA ARG A 147 -29.53 -5.18 -24.17
C ARG A 147 -29.18 -3.71 -24.04
N ALA A 148 -29.41 -3.16 -22.86
CA ALA A 148 -28.96 -1.82 -22.54
C ALA A 148 -27.42 -1.77 -22.53
N PRO A 149 -26.77 -0.90 -23.32
CA PRO A 149 -25.33 -0.79 -23.37
C PRO A 149 -24.79 -0.26 -22.03
N GLY A 150 -23.62 -0.74 -21.62
CA GLY A 150 -22.94 -0.27 -20.38
C GLY A 150 -23.67 -0.61 -19.08
N VAL A 151 -24.55 -1.62 -19.09
CA VAL A 151 -25.29 -2.07 -17.91
C VAL A 151 -25.10 -3.58 -17.74
N LEU A 152 -24.58 -4.00 -16.59
CA LEU A 152 -24.43 -5.43 -16.27
C LEU A 152 -25.81 -6.12 -16.21
N PRO A 153 -25.93 -7.40 -16.62
CA PRO A 153 -27.18 -8.15 -16.54
C PRO A 153 -27.77 -8.11 -15.12
N LYS A 154 -29.08 -7.82 -15.04
CA LYS A 154 -29.84 -7.71 -13.78
C LYS A 154 -29.39 -6.54 -12.86
N PHE A 155 -28.56 -5.62 -13.34
CA PHE A 155 -28.21 -4.41 -12.61
C PHE A 155 -29.10 -3.24 -13.01
N LEU A 156 -29.39 -2.38 -12.01
CA LEU A 156 -30.08 -1.11 -12.23
C LEU A 156 -29.09 0.01 -12.58
N TYR A 157 -27.83 -0.13 -12.19
CA TYR A 157 -26.80 0.89 -12.29
C TYR A 157 -25.84 0.58 -13.43
N GLY A 158 -25.55 1.60 -14.24
CA GLY A 158 -24.57 1.51 -15.32
C GLY A 158 -23.14 1.33 -14.81
N ASN A 159 -22.29 0.79 -15.68
CA ASN A 159 -20.89 0.48 -15.36
C ASN A 159 -20.09 1.69 -14.90
N GLN A 160 -20.37 2.91 -15.43
CA GLN A 160 -19.73 4.14 -14.99
C GLN A 160 -20.01 4.42 -13.51
N LEU A 161 -21.27 4.34 -13.08
CA LEU A 161 -21.65 4.57 -11.68
C LEU A 161 -21.05 3.49 -10.78
N LEU A 162 -21.11 2.22 -11.17
CA LEU A 162 -20.52 1.10 -10.41
C LEU A 162 -19.03 1.27 -10.23
N THR A 163 -18.31 1.63 -11.31
CA THR A 163 -16.86 1.89 -11.26
C THR A 163 -16.54 3.07 -10.33
N HIS A 164 -17.25 4.19 -10.51
CA HIS A 164 -17.05 5.37 -9.70
C HIS A 164 -17.23 5.04 -8.20
N VAL A 165 -18.33 4.39 -7.84
CA VAL A 165 -18.61 4.02 -6.45
C VAL A 165 -17.56 3.05 -5.90
N ALA A 166 -17.16 2.04 -6.66
CA ALA A 166 -16.15 1.07 -6.25
C ALA A 166 -14.79 1.73 -6.01
N VAL A 167 -14.33 2.58 -6.94
CA VAL A 167 -13.05 3.30 -6.84
C VAL A 167 -13.07 4.28 -5.67
N GLN A 168 -14.11 5.11 -5.57
CA GLN A 168 -14.22 6.08 -4.46
C GLN A 168 -14.27 5.40 -3.11
N HIS A 169 -15.02 4.30 -2.98
CA HIS A 169 -15.15 3.60 -1.72
C HIS A 169 -13.90 2.79 -1.36
N TYR A 170 -13.39 1.96 -2.27
CA TYR A 170 -12.32 1.01 -1.95
C TYR A 170 -10.91 1.58 -2.12
N GLN A 171 -10.68 2.45 -3.09
CA GLN A 171 -9.36 3.01 -3.38
C GLN A 171 -9.13 4.33 -2.66
N TYR A 172 -10.12 5.22 -2.67
CA TYR A 172 -9.98 6.56 -2.06
C TYR A 172 -10.56 6.66 -0.65
N GLY A 173 -11.25 5.61 -0.16
CA GLY A 173 -11.71 5.52 1.22
C GLY A 173 -12.95 6.35 1.54
N GLN A 174 -13.70 6.82 0.53
CA GLN A 174 -14.99 7.48 0.79
C GLN A 174 -15.99 6.49 1.37
N THR A 175 -16.76 6.93 2.36
CA THR A 175 -17.84 6.10 2.90
C THR A 175 -19.04 6.09 1.94
N LEU A 176 -19.83 5.01 1.94
CA LEU A 176 -21.04 4.96 1.13
C LEU A 176 -22.05 6.06 1.51
N GLY A 177 -22.08 6.48 2.79
CA GLY A 177 -22.91 7.60 3.22
C GLY A 177 -22.46 8.98 2.68
N GLN A 178 -21.15 9.16 2.43
CA GLN A 178 -20.65 10.36 1.73
C GLN A 178 -21.03 10.31 0.24
N LEU A 179 -20.91 9.13 -0.38
CA LEU A 179 -21.31 8.91 -1.78
C LEU A 179 -22.82 9.09 -1.98
N GLU A 180 -23.65 8.62 -1.03
CA GLU A 180 -25.08 8.89 -1.01
C GLU A 180 -25.38 10.39 -1.03
N LYS A 181 -24.74 11.17 -0.15
CA LYS A 181 -24.92 12.63 -0.09
C LYS A 181 -24.45 13.33 -1.36
N GLN A 182 -23.37 12.83 -1.98
CA GLN A 182 -22.81 13.43 -3.19
C GLN A 182 -23.66 13.13 -4.44
N MET A 183 -24.22 11.92 -4.55
CA MET A 183 -24.85 11.43 -5.77
C MET A 183 -26.38 11.31 -5.68
N GLY A 184 -26.96 11.40 -4.49
CA GLY A 184 -28.40 11.18 -4.28
C GLY A 184 -28.86 9.73 -4.49
N VAL A 185 -27.95 8.77 -4.50
CA VAL A 185 -28.25 7.34 -4.60
C VAL A 185 -28.23 6.72 -3.20
N PRO A 186 -29.33 6.07 -2.74
CA PRO A 186 -29.41 5.56 -1.38
C PRO A 186 -28.27 4.60 -1.00
N TYR A 187 -27.75 4.72 0.22
CA TYR A 187 -26.70 3.88 0.80
C TYR A 187 -26.96 2.37 0.57
N SER A 188 -28.18 1.92 0.87
CA SER A 188 -28.55 0.51 0.74
C SER A 188 -28.46 0.00 -0.71
N SER A 189 -28.77 0.86 -1.65
CA SER A 189 -28.69 0.56 -3.08
C SER A 189 -27.25 0.49 -3.55
N LEU A 190 -26.39 1.43 -3.13
CA LEU A 190 -24.96 1.40 -3.41
C LEU A 190 -24.30 0.14 -2.83
N LEU A 191 -24.66 -0.22 -1.60
CA LEU A 191 -24.15 -1.43 -0.96
C LEU A 191 -24.54 -2.71 -1.74
N LYS A 192 -25.82 -2.84 -2.12
CA LYS A 192 -26.30 -3.98 -2.94
C LYS A 192 -25.62 -4.03 -4.30
N ALA A 193 -25.41 -2.89 -4.94
CA ALA A 193 -24.70 -2.81 -6.22
C ALA A 193 -23.25 -3.30 -6.10
N LEU A 194 -22.52 -2.90 -5.05
CA LEU A 194 -21.16 -3.38 -4.80
C LEU A 194 -21.12 -4.88 -4.46
N GLN A 195 -22.10 -5.38 -3.72
CA GLN A 195 -22.23 -6.82 -3.44
C GLN A 195 -22.47 -7.63 -4.71
N GLY A 196 -23.37 -7.16 -5.58
CA GLY A 196 -23.62 -7.78 -6.87
C GLY A 196 -22.38 -7.79 -7.76
N LEU A 197 -21.65 -6.66 -7.82
CA LEU A 197 -20.39 -6.58 -8.56
C LEU A 197 -19.35 -7.56 -8.00
N ALA A 198 -19.23 -7.70 -6.69
CA ALA A 198 -18.33 -8.68 -6.07
C ALA A 198 -18.67 -10.12 -6.48
N THR A 199 -19.96 -10.46 -6.54
CA THR A 199 -20.42 -11.79 -6.98
C THR A 199 -20.04 -12.07 -8.44
N ILE A 200 -20.16 -11.07 -9.31
CA ILE A 200 -19.76 -11.19 -10.74
C ILE A 200 -18.24 -11.36 -10.87
N LEU A 201 -17.46 -10.70 -10.03
CA LEU A 201 -15.99 -10.76 -10.07
C LEU A 201 -15.41 -12.01 -9.38
N GLU A 202 -16.18 -12.68 -8.51
CA GLU A 202 -15.70 -13.82 -7.73
C GLU A 202 -15.11 -14.95 -8.59
N PRO A 203 -15.72 -15.36 -9.75
CA PRO A 203 -15.16 -16.42 -10.60
C PRO A 203 -13.79 -16.10 -11.20
N ALA A 204 -13.39 -14.83 -11.29
CA ALA A 204 -12.05 -14.44 -11.77
C ALA A 204 -10.93 -14.65 -10.74
N ILE A 205 -11.27 -14.82 -9.46
CA ILE A 205 -10.29 -14.90 -8.39
C ILE A 205 -9.31 -16.08 -8.56
N PRO A 206 -9.72 -17.30 -8.92
CA PRO A 206 -8.79 -18.40 -9.17
C PRO A 206 -7.75 -18.08 -10.25
N ALA A 207 -8.17 -17.52 -11.39
CA ALA A 207 -7.27 -17.12 -12.46
C ALA A 207 -6.26 -16.05 -12.01
N LEU A 208 -6.72 -15.06 -11.21
CA LEU A 208 -5.84 -14.04 -10.64
C LEU A 208 -4.83 -14.64 -9.64
N VAL A 209 -5.24 -15.64 -8.85
CA VAL A 209 -4.33 -16.38 -7.95
C VAL A 209 -3.28 -17.12 -8.77
N ASP A 210 -3.66 -17.76 -9.86
CA ASP A 210 -2.70 -18.47 -10.73
C ASP A 210 -1.74 -17.49 -11.42
N HIS A 211 -2.21 -16.35 -11.90
CA HIS A 211 -1.33 -15.27 -12.38
C HIS A 211 -0.36 -14.79 -11.31
N TYR A 212 -0.85 -14.58 -10.08
CA TYR A 212 0.02 -14.22 -8.96
C TYR A 212 1.07 -15.29 -8.68
N ARG A 213 0.69 -16.56 -8.68
CA ARG A 213 1.61 -17.71 -8.46
C ARG A 213 2.72 -17.76 -9.50
N GLN A 214 2.43 -17.46 -10.76
CA GLN A 214 3.39 -17.50 -11.87
C GLN A 214 4.25 -16.24 -11.97
N ALA A 215 3.93 -15.18 -11.28
CA ALA A 215 4.69 -13.94 -11.34
C ALA A 215 6.14 -14.13 -10.89
N PRO A 216 7.15 -13.54 -11.59
CA PRO A 216 8.55 -13.63 -11.22
C PRO A 216 8.87 -12.92 -9.90
N VAL A 217 8.16 -11.86 -9.59
CA VAL A 217 8.26 -11.12 -8.32
C VAL A 217 6.87 -10.98 -7.71
N LYS A 218 6.74 -11.49 -6.51
CA LYS A 218 5.51 -11.50 -5.71
C LYS A 218 5.74 -10.75 -4.42
N HIS A 219 4.69 -10.14 -3.91
CA HIS A 219 4.69 -9.45 -2.62
C HIS A 219 3.59 -10.01 -1.75
N ALA A 220 3.81 -10.08 -0.45
CA ALA A 220 2.75 -10.35 0.52
C ALA A 220 2.98 -9.54 1.80
N ASP A 221 1.87 -9.21 2.44
CA ASP A 221 1.86 -8.51 3.72
C ASP A 221 0.49 -8.70 4.38
N GLU A 222 0.35 -8.43 5.68
CA GLU A 222 -0.92 -8.52 6.37
C GLU A 222 -1.10 -7.37 7.36
N THR A 223 -2.36 -7.07 7.65
CA THR A 223 -2.74 -6.07 8.66
C THR A 223 -3.92 -6.55 9.48
N GLY A 224 -4.04 -6.07 10.72
CA GLY A 224 -5.21 -6.36 11.55
C GLY A 224 -6.50 -5.85 10.88
N TRP A 225 -7.55 -6.67 10.92
CA TRP A 225 -8.88 -6.33 10.40
C TRP A 225 -9.96 -6.97 11.26
N ARG A 226 -10.97 -6.19 11.65
CA ARG A 226 -12.10 -6.72 12.39
C ARG A 226 -13.23 -7.09 11.43
N THR A 227 -13.89 -8.20 11.70
CA THR A 227 -15.09 -8.62 10.98
C THR A 227 -16.15 -9.05 12.00
N ASP A 228 -17.32 -8.44 11.92
CA ASP A 228 -18.43 -8.74 12.83
C ASP A 228 -18.02 -8.65 14.31
N GLY A 229 -17.35 -7.55 14.66
CA GLY A 229 -16.83 -7.32 16.01
C GLY A 229 -15.65 -8.20 16.45
N LYS A 230 -15.29 -9.24 15.69
CA LYS A 230 -14.22 -10.18 16.01
C LYS A 230 -12.90 -9.75 15.38
N ASN A 231 -11.81 -9.99 16.09
CA ASN A 231 -10.46 -9.73 15.58
C ASN A 231 -10.11 -10.70 14.47
N GLY A 232 -9.40 -10.18 13.48
CA GLY A 232 -8.90 -10.95 12.35
C GLY A 232 -7.83 -10.18 11.60
N TYR A 233 -7.52 -10.65 10.42
CA TYR A 233 -6.45 -10.13 9.58
C TYR A 233 -6.91 -10.03 8.13
N ALA A 234 -6.44 -8.98 7.47
CA ALA A 234 -6.49 -8.84 6.04
C ALA A 234 -5.11 -9.14 5.48
N TRP A 235 -5.02 -10.15 4.66
CA TRP A 235 -3.83 -10.58 3.95
C TRP A 235 -3.85 -10.03 2.55
N LEU A 236 -2.74 -9.49 2.11
CA LEU A 236 -2.52 -9.01 0.75
C LEU A 236 -1.50 -9.89 0.04
N PHE A 237 -1.82 -10.26 -1.18
CA PHE A 237 -0.93 -10.92 -2.13
C PHE A 237 -0.90 -10.06 -3.39
N ALA A 238 0.24 -9.46 -3.71
CA ALA A 238 0.32 -8.44 -4.75
C ALA A 238 1.47 -8.64 -5.73
N THR A 239 1.23 -8.18 -6.95
CA THR A 239 2.23 -7.90 -7.98
C THR A 239 2.04 -6.47 -8.46
N PRO A 240 2.88 -5.89 -9.32
CA PRO A 240 2.58 -4.59 -9.92
C PRO A 240 1.23 -4.49 -10.64
N LEU A 241 0.64 -5.62 -11.05
CA LEU A 241 -0.62 -5.67 -11.81
C LEU A 241 -1.81 -6.17 -11.01
N ILE A 242 -1.60 -6.90 -9.92
CA ILE A 242 -2.66 -7.63 -9.21
C ILE A 242 -2.51 -7.40 -7.71
N SER A 243 -3.63 -7.13 -7.03
CA SER A 243 -3.73 -7.09 -5.57
C SER A 243 -4.90 -7.97 -5.13
N ILE A 244 -4.59 -9.05 -4.43
CA ILE A 244 -5.57 -10.03 -3.93
C ILE A 244 -5.63 -9.93 -2.42
N PHE A 245 -6.81 -9.69 -1.88
CA PHE A 245 -7.05 -9.66 -0.45
C PHE A 245 -7.74 -10.93 0.04
N ARG A 246 -7.34 -11.40 1.23
CA ARG A 246 -8.02 -12.48 1.96
C ARG A 246 -8.25 -12.02 3.40
N PHE A 247 -9.50 -12.11 3.86
CA PHE A 247 -9.85 -11.79 5.23
C PHE A 247 -10.02 -13.10 6.01
N ARG A 248 -9.25 -13.25 7.08
CA ARG A 248 -9.23 -14.45 7.92
C ARG A 248 -9.15 -14.06 9.39
N THR A 249 -9.69 -14.89 10.25
CA THR A 249 -9.56 -14.72 11.71
C THR A 249 -8.17 -15.10 12.20
N SER A 250 -7.44 -15.90 11.42
CA SER A 250 -6.11 -16.41 11.77
C SER A 250 -4.99 -15.63 11.08
N ARG A 251 -3.86 -15.53 11.77
CA ARG A 251 -2.56 -15.07 11.24
C ARG A 251 -1.60 -16.23 10.99
N ALA A 252 -2.10 -17.47 10.92
CA ALA A 252 -1.28 -18.67 10.73
C ALA A 252 -0.77 -18.81 9.28
N ALA A 253 0.31 -19.57 9.12
CA ALA A 253 0.92 -19.89 7.81
C ALA A 253 -0.06 -20.55 6.82
N ALA A 254 -1.07 -21.26 7.33
CA ALA A 254 -2.11 -21.88 6.51
C ALA A 254 -2.81 -20.85 5.58
N VAL A 255 -3.01 -19.61 6.04
CA VAL A 255 -3.62 -18.56 5.22
C VAL A 255 -2.74 -18.18 4.03
N ALA A 256 -1.43 -18.07 4.23
CA ALA A 256 -0.50 -17.85 3.12
C ALA A 256 -0.51 -19.05 2.15
N GLN A 257 -0.63 -20.26 2.67
CA GLN A 257 -0.69 -21.49 1.85
C GLN A 257 -1.98 -21.62 1.04
N GLU A 258 -3.12 -21.07 1.49
CA GLU A 258 -4.35 -21.01 0.68
C GLU A 258 -4.12 -20.35 -0.68
N VAL A 259 -3.30 -19.29 -0.72
CA VAL A 259 -3.00 -18.56 -1.95
C VAL A 259 -1.77 -19.11 -2.67
N LEU A 260 -0.70 -19.39 -1.94
CA LEU A 260 0.57 -19.88 -2.52
C LEU A 260 0.52 -21.35 -2.94
N GLY A 261 -0.31 -22.16 -2.26
CA GLY A 261 -0.32 -23.61 -2.48
C GLY A 261 0.91 -24.29 -1.88
N SER A 262 1.05 -25.58 -2.17
CA SER A 262 2.17 -26.44 -1.70
C SER A 262 3.22 -26.72 -2.79
N ASN A 263 2.84 -26.58 -4.06
CA ASN A 263 3.72 -26.86 -5.19
C ASN A 263 4.78 -25.77 -5.35
N ARG A 264 5.99 -26.15 -5.77
CA ARG A 264 7.08 -25.20 -6.01
C ARG A 264 6.66 -24.13 -7.00
N LEU A 265 6.80 -22.87 -6.59
CA LEU A 265 6.48 -21.70 -7.39
C LEU A 265 7.74 -21.04 -7.96
N PRO A 266 7.67 -20.46 -9.16
CA PRO A 266 8.76 -19.68 -9.74
C PRO A 266 8.96 -18.37 -8.99
N GLY A 267 10.10 -17.74 -9.21
CA GLY A 267 10.42 -16.38 -8.79
C GLY A 267 10.66 -16.21 -7.30
N VAL A 268 10.43 -14.98 -6.82
CA VAL A 268 10.76 -14.55 -5.46
C VAL A 268 9.53 -13.88 -4.82
N LEU A 269 9.26 -14.21 -3.57
CA LEU A 269 8.26 -13.58 -2.72
C LEU A 269 8.96 -12.59 -1.79
N VAL A 270 8.62 -11.31 -1.91
CA VAL A 270 9.12 -10.22 -1.06
C VAL A 270 8.17 -10.03 0.11
N VAL A 271 8.67 -10.20 1.32
CA VAL A 271 7.88 -10.17 2.56
C VAL A 271 8.66 -9.50 3.69
N ASP A 272 7.97 -9.21 4.78
CA ASP A 272 8.63 -8.99 6.07
C ASP A 272 9.22 -10.31 6.63
N ARG A 273 9.70 -10.30 7.87
CA ARG A 273 10.25 -11.50 8.52
C ARG A 273 9.20 -12.32 9.27
N TYR A 274 7.92 -12.12 8.98
CA TYR A 274 6.87 -12.85 9.68
C TYR A 274 6.93 -14.35 9.37
N ASN A 275 6.83 -15.17 10.41
CA ASN A 275 7.06 -16.61 10.33
C ASN A 275 6.06 -17.36 9.44
N ALA A 276 4.87 -16.80 9.21
CA ALA A 276 3.87 -17.41 8.34
C ALA A 276 4.37 -17.66 6.91
N TYR A 277 5.30 -16.84 6.43
CA TYR A 277 5.87 -16.97 5.09
C TYR A 277 7.02 -17.97 4.99
N ASN A 278 7.55 -18.49 6.11
CA ASN A 278 8.71 -19.38 6.11
C ASN A 278 8.51 -20.70 5.36
N LYS A 279 7.24 -21.15 5.26
CA LYS A 279 6.86 -22.38 4.53
C LYS A 279 6.38 -22.09 3.10
N SER A 280 6.61 -20.88 2.58
CA SER A 280 6.24 -20.54 1.21
C SER A 280 7.02 -21.40 0.20
N PRO A 281 6.37 -21.88 -0.87
CA PRO A 281 6.97 -22.80 -1.82
C PRO A 281 7.86 -22.10 -2.88
N CYS A 282 8.33 -20.89 -2.61
CA CYS A 282 9.20 -20.10 -3.47
C CYS A 282 10.33 -19.43 -2.67
N LYS A 283 11.29 -18.83 -3.38
CA LYS A 283 12.37 -18.08 -2.75
C LYS A 283 11.80 -16.85 -2.02
N LEU A 284 12.35 -16.54 -0.86
CA LEU A 284 11.94 -15.37 -0.07
C LEU A 284 12.98 -14.27 -0.15
N GLN A 285 12.53 -13.02 -0.31
CA GLN A 285 13.33 -11.82 -0.11
C GLN A 285 12.77 -11.06 1.08
N TYR A 286 13.56 -10.89 2.13
CA TYR A 286 13.16 -10.09 3.28
C TYR A 286 13.30 -8.58 3.01
N CYS A 287 12.32 -7.84 3.46
CA CYS A 287 12.21 -6.40 3.29
C CYS A 287 13.27 -5.64 4.13
N PHE A 288 14.14 -4.90 3.45
CA PHE A 288 15.18 -4.09 4.11
C PHE A 288 14.62 -2.88 4.85
N ALA A 289 13.42 -2.38 4.46
CA ALA A 289 12.78 -1.29 5.21
C ALA A 289 12.44 -1.71 6.65
N HIS A 290 12.01 -2.97 6.85
CA HIS A 290 11.78 -3.51 8.20
C HIS A 290 13.08 -3.72 8.97
N LEU A 291 14.15 -4.17 8.29
CA LEU A 291 15.47 -4.27 8.91
C LEU A 291 16.00 -2.89 9.31
N LEU A 292 15.88 -1.90 8.45
CA LEU A 292 16.26 -0.52 8.76
C LEU A 292 15.47 0.07 9.93
N ARG A 293 14.18 -0.25 10.03
CA ARG A 293 13.33 0.16 11.17
C ARG A 293 13.84 -0.47 12.47
N ASN A 294 14.09 -1.79 12.48
CA ASN A 294 14.64 -2.48 13.64
C ASN A 294 15.99 -1.88 14.08
N LEU A 295 16.86 -1.54 13.12
CA LEU A 295 18.15 -0.91 13.39
C LEU A 295 17.97 0.46 14.08
N LYS A 296 17.03 1.27 13.60
CA LYS A 296 16.69 2.56 14.22
C LYS A 296 16.03 2.39 15.59
N ASP A 297 15.28 1.31 15.81
CA ASP A 297 14.68 1.03 17.13
C ASP A 297 15.74 0.63 18.14
N ILE A 298 16.78 -0.11 17.75
CA ILE A 298 17.94 -0.40 18.60
C ILE A 298 18.66 0.89 19.00
N LEU A 299 18.88 1.82 18.05
CA LEU A 299 19.49 3.12 18.36
C LEU A 299 18.65 3.96 19.34
N LYS A 300 17.34 3.93 19.21
CA LYS A 300 16.44 4.62 20.16
C LYS A 300 16.45 3.98 21.55
N GLU A 301 16.70 2.69 21.61
CA GLU A 301 16.76 1.95 22.86
C GLU A 301 18.06 2.23 23.63
N PHE A 302 19.16 2.42 22.91
CA PHE A 302 20.50 2.65 23.44
C PHE A 302 21.15 3.89 22.78
N PRO A 303 20.58 5.09 22.98
CA PRO A 303 20.99 6.29 22.25
C PRO A 303 22.44 6.72 22.53
N ASP A 304 22.97 6.45 23.75
CA ASP A 304 24.29 6.89 24.20
C ASP A 304 25.37 5.81 24.02
N ASN A 305 25.03 4.67 23.42
CA ASN A 305 26.00 3.59 23.22
C ASN A 305 26.76 3.80 21.90
N VAL A 306 28.06 4.10 22.03
CA VAL A 306 28.96 4.41 20.91
C VAL A 306 29.06 3.24 19.90
N GLU A 307 29.07 1.98 20.38
CA GLU A 307 29.16 0.81 19.51
C GLU A 307 27.91 0.68 18.65
N ILE A 308 26.72 0.92 19.23
CA ILE A 308 25.44 0.90 18.51
C ILE A 308 25.37 2.07 17.52
N GLN A 309 25.76 3.28 17.92
CA GLN A 309 25.80 4.43 17.02
C GLN A 309 26.68 4.12 15.79
N GLY A 310 27.91 3.67 15.98
CA GLY A 310 28.82 3.33 14.89
C GLY A 310 28.31 2.18 13.99
N PHE A 311 27.66 1.17 14.58
CA PHE A 311 27.06 0.10 13.83
C PHE A 311 25.88 0.58 12.96
N VAL A 312 25.01 1.43 13.54
CA VAL A 312 23.85 2.00 12.82
C VAL A 312 24.31 2.94 11.72
N GLU A 313 25.27 3.83 11.97
CA GLU A 313 25.86 4.74 11.00
C GLU A 313 26.52 4.00 9.83
N SER A 314 27.15 2.86 10.09
CA SER A 314 27.76 2.03 9.05
C SER A 314 26.73 1.26 8.21
N LEU A 315 25.67 0.73 8.82
CA LEU A 315 24.75 -0.20 8.16
C LEU A 315 23.52 0.48 7.55
N ALA A 316 22.95 1.50 8.22
CA ALA A 316 21.72 2.14 7.78
C ALA A 316 21.80 2.75 6.37
N PRO A 317 22.89 3.47 5.99
CA PRO A 317 23.05 4.00 4.64
C PRO A 317 23.15 2.89 3.59
N LEU A 318 23.74 1.74 3.91
CA LEU A 318 23.88 0.61 3.00
C LEU A 318 22.52 -0.05 2.72
N LEU A 319 21.68 -0.23 3.76
CA LEU A 319 20.32 -0.72 3.59
C LEU A 319 19.46 0.26 2.77
N ALA A 320 19.60 1.56 3.01
CA ALA A 320 18.92 2.60 2.23
C ALA A 320 19.37 2.58 0.76
N SER A 321 20.68 2.48 0.50
CA SER A 321 21.25 2.38 -0.85
C SER A 321 20.76 1.13 -1.58
N ALA A 322 20.63 -0.01 -0.90
CA ALA A 322 20.08 -1.24 -1.48
C ALA A 322 18.64 -1.04 -1.96
N MET A 323 17.79 -0.36 -1.16
CA MET A 323 16.40 -0.07 -1.54
C MET A 323 16.27 0.91 -2.71
N GLN A 324 17.26 1.78 -2.93
CA GLN A 324 17.26 2.75 -4.02
C GLN A 324 17.96 2.24 -5.29
N ALA A 325 18.83 1.23 -5.17
CA ALA A 325 19.69 0.76 -6.26
C ALA A 325 18.95 0.49 -7.58
N ARG A 326 17.77 -0.16 -7.51
CA ARG A 326 16.95 -0.49 -8.68
C ARG A 326 16.38 0.72 -9.41
N LYS A 327 16.23 1.86 -8.73
CA LYS A 327 15.60 3.08 -9.25
C LYS A 327 16.62 3.99 -9.94
N LEU A 328 17.90 3.75 -9.71
CA LEU A 328 18.96 4.56 -10.32
C LEU A 328 19.02 4.28 -11.82
N PRO A 329 19.28 5.32 -12.66
CA PRO A 329 19.47 5.13 -14.08
C PRO A 329 20.72 4.30 -14.35
N GLY A 330 20.76 3.58 -15.46
CA GLY A 330 21.89 2.78 -15.85
C GLY A 330 21.52 1.42 -16.41
N SER A 331 22.50 0.76 -17.03
CA SER A 331 22.36 -0.57 -17.61
C SER A 331 22.23 -1.67 -16.53
N THR A 332 21.74 -2.84 -16.91
CA THR A 332 21.67 -4.02 -16.02
C THR A 332 23.07 -4.36 -15.47
N ARG A 333 24.13 -4.26 -16.28
CA ARG A 333 25.50 -4.52 -15.84
C ARG A 333 25.94 -3.56 -14.74
N GLN A 334 25.64 -2.27 -14.87
CA GLN A 334 25.93 -1.27 -13.85
C GLN A 334 25.17 -1.53 -12.56
N PHE A 335 23.88 -1.87 -12.67
CA PHE A 335 23.08 -2.27 -11.52
C PHE A 335 23.67 -3.48 -10.78
N LEU A 336 24.03 -4.55 -11.50
CA LEU A 336 24.59 -5.77 -10.89
C LEU A 336 25.94 -5.48 -10.19
N ALA A 337 26.81 -4.67 -10.81
CA ALA A 337 28.07 -4.26 -10.18
C ALA A 337 27.85 -3.46 -8.89
N GLN A 338 26.92 -2.49 -8.91
CA GLN A 338 26.57 -1.68 -7.74
C GLN A 338 25.94 -2.55 -6.64
N ALA A 339 25.00 -3.42 -7.00
CA ALA A 339 24.34 -4.34 -6.07
C ALA A 339 25.35 -5.28 -5.39
N ALA A 340 26.29 -5.84 -6.14
CA ALA A 340 27.36 -6.66 -5.60
C ALA A 340 28.27 -5.89 -4.63
N ARG A 341 28.60 -4.62 -4.95
CA ARG A 341 29.37 -3.74 -4.07
C ARG A 341 28.63 -3.49 -2.75
N ILE A 342 27.36 -3.11 -2.81
CA ILE A 342 26.53 -2.88 -1.61
C ILE A 342 26.43 -4.16 -0.79
N GLN A 343 26.18 -5.31 -1.43
CA GLN A 343 26.14 -6.61 -0.73
C GLN A 343 27.44 -6.91 0.00
N LYS A 344 28.60 -6.67 -0.64
CA LYS A 344 29.92 -6.87 -0.02
C LYS A 344 30.08 -5.99 1.19
N GLN A 345 29.73 -4.69 1.09
CA GLN A 345 29.82 -3.75 2.21
C GLN A 345 28.89 -4.15 3.38
N ILE A 346 27.64 -4.53 3.11
CA ILE A 346 26.72 -5.05 4.13
C ILE A 346 27.34 -6.27 4.83
N LYS A 347 27.86 -7.24 4.07
CA LYS A 347 28.52 -8.43 4.65
C LYS A 347 29.70 -8.08 5.51
N THR A 348 30.54 -7.12 5.12
CA THR A 348 31.65 -6.64 5.93
C THR A 348 31.20 -6.12 7.29
N VAL A 349 30.17 -5.26 7.32
CA VAL A 349 29.62 -4.72 8.58
C VAL A 349 28.96 -5.82 9.43
N ILE A 350 28.25 -6.75 8.82
CA ILE A 350 27.58 -7.85 9.53
C ILE A 350 28.57 -8.89 10.12
N HIS A 351 29.74 -9.03 9.54
CA HIS A 351 30.76 -9.96 10.03
C HIS A 351 31.80 -9.27 10.93
N SER A 352 31.68 -7.96 11.16
CA SER A 352 32.52 -7.27 12.13
C SER A 352 32.28 -7.82 13.55
N GLN A 353 33.32 -7.73 14.37
CA GLN A 353 33.21 -8.13 15.76
C GLN A 353 32.31 -7.15 16.52
N ALA A 354 31.35 -7.66 17.27
CA ALA A 354 30.44 -6.87 18.08
C ALA A 354 30.41 -7.40 19.52
N ARG A 355 30.42 -6.50 20.47
CA ARG A 355 30.34 -6.81 21.92
C ARG A 355 28.90 -6.67 22.42
N HIS A 356 28.16 -5.70 21.89
CA HIS A 356 26.80 -5.43 22.34
C HIS A 356 25.82 -6.50 21.88
N PRO A 357 25.02 -7.12 22.80
CA PRO A 357 24.11 -8.22 22.45
C PRO A 357 23.07 -7.87 21.40
N ALA A 358 22.56 -6.64 21.38
CA ALA A 358 21.60 -6.20 20.39
C ALA A 358 22.19 -6.20 18.95
N ILE A 359 23.48 -5.82 18.82
CA ILE A 359 24.17 -5.88 17.52
C ILE A 359 24.37 -7.33 17.12
N GLN A 360 24.83 -8.20 18.04
CA GLN A 360 25.01 -9.62 17.77
C GLN A 360 23.71 -10.30 17.33
N ALA A 361 22.60 -10.01 18.01
CA ALA A 361 21.27 -10.50 17.66
C ALA A 361 20.82 -9.99 16.27
N TYR A 362 21.14 -8.73 15.94
CA TYR A 362 20.85 -8.19 14.61
C TYR A 362 21.71 -8.86 13.52
N GLN A 363 23.00 -9.04 13.78
CA GLN A 363 23.92 -9.72 12.87
C GLN A 363 23.52 -11.17 12.63
N SER A 364 22.98 -11.89 13.63
CA SER A 364 22.53 -13.28 13.50
C SER A 364 21.45 -13.43 12.44
N ILE A 365 20.54 -12.43 12.31
CA ILE A 365 19.50 -12.41 11.27
C ILE A 365 20.13 -12.51 9.88
N PHE A 366 21.18 -11.77 9.61
CA PHE A 366 21.87 -11.79 8.32
C PHE A 366 22.65 -13.08 8.09
N ARG A 367 23.30 -13.60 9.14
CA ARG A 367 24.09 -14.84 9.05
C ARG A 367 23.19 -16.05 8.78
N GLU A 368 22.11 -16.20 9.55
CA GLU A 368 21.21 -17.35 9.45
C GLU A 368 20.32 -17.28 8.21
N LYS A 369 19.91 -16.09 7.81
CA LYS A 369 18.94 -15.87 6.74
C LYS A 369 19.55 -15.26 5.47
N THR A 370 20.87 -15.38 5.27
CA THR A 370 21.58 -14.83 4.10
C THR A 370 20.90 -15.20 2.78
N HIS A 371 20.39 -16.44 2.65
CA HIS A 371 19.69 -16.91 1.47
C HIS A 371 18.33 -16.21 1.19
N ARG A 372 17.84 -15.39 2.13
CA ARG A 372 16.59 -14.62 2.00
C ARG A 372 16.81 -13.10 1.93
N LEU A 373 18.05 -12.66 1.89
CA LEU A 373 18.38 -11.22 2.00
C LEU A 373 18.95 -10.61 0.73
N PHE A 374 19.45 -11.44 -0.21
CA PHE A 374 20.22 -10.92 -1.33
C PHE A 374 19.72 -11.38 -2.71
N HIS A 375 18.44 -11.73 -2.85
CA HIS A 375 17.89 -12.02 -4.18
C HIS A 375 17.83 -10.78 -5.06
N TRP A 376 17.60 -9.60 -4.48
CA TRP A 376 17.57 -8.32 -5.16
C TRP A 376 18.90 -7.99 -5.87
N THR A 377 20.03 -8.57 -5.46
CA THR A 377 21.33 -8.32 -6.11
C THR A 377 21.52 -9.10 -7.41
N LYS A 378 20.65 -10.07 -7.68
CA LYS A 378 20.74 -10.96 -8.85
C LYS A 378 19.87 -10.52 -10.02
N ASP A 379 18.83 -9.75 -9.73
CA ASP A 379 17.86 -9.30 -10.70
C ASP A 379 17.30 -7.93 -10.29
N ARG A 380 17.38 -6.96 -11.20
CA ARG A 380 16.88 -5.59 -10.99
C ARG A 380 15.37 -5.55 -10.77
N ALA A 381 14.62 -6.53 -11.25
CA ALA A 381 13.18 -6.62 -11.03
C ALA A 381 12.82 -6.91 -9.57
N ILE A 382 13.72 -7.57 -8.82
CA ILE A 382 13.48 -7.92 -7.42
C ILE A 382 13.82 -6.73 -6.52
N PRO A 383 12.86 -6.15 -5.79
CA PRO A 383 13.14 -5.07 -4.85
C PRO A 383 13.76 -5.58 -3.54
N ALA A 384 14.58 -4.76 -2.92
CA ALA A 384 15.08 -5.00 -1.56
C ALA A 384 14.02 -4.65 -0.48
N GLU A 385 12.91 -4.01 -0.86
CA GLU A 385 11.84 -3.55 0.05
C GLU A 385 10.47 -4.09 -0.36
N ASN A 386 9.50 -4.09 0.57
CA ASN A 386 8.12 -4.53 0.35
C ASN A 386 7.14 -3.34 0.18
N ASN A 387 7.62 -2.19 -0.30
CA ASN A 387 6.83 -0.97 -0.39
C ASN A 387 5.58 -1.09 -1.28
N LEU A 388 5.59 -2.03 -2.25
CA LEU A 388 4.41 -2.30 -3.08
C LEU A 388 3.26 -2.81 -2.20
N ALA A 389 3.49 -3.85 -1.40
CA ALA A 389 2.47 -4.38 -0.51
C ALA A 389 2.04 -3.34 0.56
N GLU A 390 3.00 -2.62 1.16
CA GLU A 390 2.68 -1.56 2.13
C GLU A 390 1.79 -0.47 1.52
N ARG A 391 2.07 -0.05 0.28
CA ARG A 391 1.26 0.94 -0.44
C ARG A 391 -0.12 0.42 -0.77
N ASP A 392 -0.22 -0.82 -1.24
CA ASP A 392 -1.49 -1.43 -1.65
C ASP A 392 -2.39 -1.78 -0.44
N LEU A 393 -1.79 -1.93 0.77
CA LEU A 393 -2.54 -2.03 2.02
C LEU A 393 -3.10 -0.70 2.53
N ARG A 394 -2.55 0.46 2.11
CA ARG A 394 -2.95 1.78 2.63
C ARG A 394 -4.45 2.06 2.52
N PRO A 395 -5.14 1.81 1.38
CA PRO A 395 -6.58 2.02 1.29
C PRO A 395 -7.35 1.22 2.34
N LEU A 396 -6.90 -0.01 2.61
CA LEU A 396 -7.50 -0.86 3.62
C LEU A 396 -7.26 -0.34 5.05
N VAL A 397 -6.04 0.14 5.32
CA VAL A 397 -5.71 0.76 6.62
C VAL A 397 -6.53 2.03 6.84
N ILE A 398 -6.74 2.85 5.80
CA ILE A 398 -7.62 4.04 5.86
C ILE A 398 -9.06 3.61 6.12
N ALA A 399 -9.58 2.64 5.36
CA ALA A 399 -10.92 2.11 5.55
C ALA A 399 -11.14 1.57 6.98
N ARG A 400 -10.15 0.86 7.55
CA ARG A 400 -10.18 0.42 8.95
C ARG A 400 -10.28 1.57 9.94
N LYS A 401 -9.56 2.67 9.70
CA LYS A 401 -9.62 3.85 10.57
C LYS A 401 -10.98 4.56 10.51
N ILE A 402 -11.68 4.47 9.39
CA ILE A 402 -12.99 5.07 9.19
C ILE A 402 -14.12 4.16 9.69
N SER A 403 -14.09 2.87 9.31
CA SER A 403 -15.19 1.91 9.53
C SER A 403 -14.90 0.88 10.63
N PHE A 404 -13.72 0.90 11.25
CA PHE A 404 -13.24 -0.08 12.24
C PHE A 404 -13.18 -1.53 11.73
N GLY A 405 -13.39 -1.77 10.44
CA GLY A 405 -13.42 -3.09 9.82
C GLY A 405 -14.70 -3.33 9.02
N SER A 406 -15.05 -4.59 8.80
CA SER A 406 -16.31 -5.01 8.19
C SER A 406 -17.33 -5.32 9.28
N GLN A 407 -18.53 -4.77 9.15
CA GLN A 407 -19.61 -4.97 10.15
C GLN A 407 -20.32 -6.31 9.99
N SER A 408 -20.03 -7.06 8.92
CA SER A 408 -20.60 -8.38 8.64
C SER A 408 -19.65 -9.24 7.83
N GLN A 409 -19.89 -10.55 7.80
CA GLN A 409 -19.20 -11.51 6.95
C GLN A 409 -19.42 -11.20 5.44
N THR A 410 -20.63 -10.78 5.09
CA THR A 410 -20.95 -10.37 3.71
C THR A 410 -20.12 -9.16 3.30
N GLY A 411 -19.99 -8.14 4.16
CA GLY A 411 -19.14 -6.96 3.89
C GLY A 411 -17.66 -7.32 3.75
N ALA A 412 -17.16 -8.30 4.52
CA ALA A 412 -15.80 -8.79 4.37
C ALA A 412 -15.58 -9.52 3.03
N LYS A 413 -16.55 -10.33 2.58
CA LYS A 413 -16.50 -11.04 1.30
C LYS A 413 -16.54 -10.08 0.10
N THR A 414 -17.32 -9.00 0.19
CA THR A 414 -17.43 -7.99 -0.88
C THR A 414 -16.07 -7.35 -1.19
N ARG A 415 -15.26 -7.06 -0.18
CA ARG A 415 -13.95 -6.42 -0.35
C ARG A 415 -12.96 -7.21 -1.19
N PRO A 416 -12.73 -8.53 -0.97
CA PRO A 416 -11.80 -9.29 -1.81
C PRO A 416 -12.17 -9.27 -3.30
N GLY A 417 -13.46 -9.34 -3.60
CA GLY A 417 -13.96 -9.33 -4.98
C GLY A 417 -13.72 -8.01 -5.72
N LEU A 418 -13.67 -6.88 -5.00
CA LEU A 418 -13.54 -5.55 -5.60
C LEU A 418 -12.14 -4.96 -5.53
N HIS A 419 -11.25 -5.47 -4.69
CA HIS A 419 -9.86 -5.02 -4.62
C HIS A 419 -8.95 -5.66 -5.69
N LEU A 420 -9.50 -5.91 -6.86
CA LEU A 420 -8.76 -6.40 -8.02
C LEU A 420 -8.25 -5.19 -8.81
N LYS A 421 -7.07 -4.70 -8.45
CA LYS A 421 -6.49 -3.46 -8.98
C LYS A 421 -6.59 -3.36 -10.51
N LYS A 422 -6.21 -4.43 -11.21
CA LYS A 422 -6.25 -4.44 -12.67
C LYS A 422 -7.67 -4.23 -13.22
N VAL A 423 -8.66 -4.86 -12.59
CA VAL A 423 -10.07 -4.75 -13.03
C VAL A 423 -10.61 -3.35 -12.77
N LEU A 424 -10.34 -2.79 -11.58
CA LEU A 424 -10.78 -1.43 -11.26
C LEU A 424 -10.09 -0.39 -12.14
N ASP A 425 -8.79 -0.56 -12.41
CA ASP A 425 -8.05 0.33 -13.30
C ASP A 425 -8.61 0.25 -14.75
N GLN A 426 -8.95 -0.94 -15.23
CA GLN A 426 -9.56 -1.11 -16.54
C GLN A 426 -10.99 -0.56 -16.60
N LEU A 427 -11.81 -0.80 -15.58
CA LEU A 427 -13.14 -0.22 -15.47
C LEU A 427 -13.09 1.31 -15.35
N ALA A 428 -12.08 1.86 -14.68
CA ALA A 428 -11.89 3.30 -14.59
C ALA A 428 -11.46 3.93 -15.93
N MET A 429 -10.63 3.22 -16.71
CA MET A 429 -10.16 3.69 -18.00
C MET A 429 -11.20 3.54 -19.12
N ASN A 430 -11.98 2.47 -19.07
CA ASN A 430 -12.98 2.14 -20.09
C ASN A 430 -14.30 1.73 -19.42
N PRO A 431 -15.10 2.69 -18.95
CA PRO A 431 -16.31 2.41 -18.19
C PRO A 431 -17.40 1.72 -19.02
N ASP A 432 -17.33 1.82 -20.35
CA ASP A 432 -18.27 1.16 -21.27
C ASP A 432 -17.89 -0.29 -21.63
N HIS A 433 -16.71 -0.76 -21.15
CA HIS A 433 -16.33 -2.16 -21.36
C HIS A 433 -17.23 -3.11 -20.56
N ASP A 434 -17.64 -4.19 -21.21
CA ASP A 434 -18.31 -5.29 -20.51
C ASP A 434 -17.32 -5.90 -19.50
N VAL A 435 -17.70 -5.87 -18.23
CA VAL A 435 -16.88 -6.42 -17.13
C VAL A 435 -16.57 -7.89 -17.35
N TYR A 436 -17.48 -8.64 -17.96
CA TYR A 436 -17.29 -10.05 -18.26
C TYR A 436 -16.23 -10.25 -19.36
N GLU A 437 -16.24 -9.45 -20.42
CA GLU A 437 -15.21 -9.47 -21.47
C GLU A 437 -13.83 -9.07 -20.93
N LEU A 438 -13.77 -8.09 -20.05
CA LEU A 438 -12.51 -7.69 -19.39
C LEU A 438 -11.91 -8.78 -18.52
N LEU A 439 -12.76 -9.60 -17.90
CA LEU A 439 -12.32 -10.64 -16.96
C LEU A 439 -12.02 -11.96 -17.62
N PHE A 440 -12.80 -12.33 -18.63
CA PHE A 440 -12.81 -13.70 -19.17
C PHE A 440 -12.39 -13.80 -20.63
N GLY A 441 -12.19 -12.65 -21.31
CA GLY A 441 -12.00 -12.62 -22.77
C GLY A 441 -13.29 -13.01 -23.51
N ASN A 442 -13.35 -12.71 -24.81
CA ASN A 442 -14.43 -13.21 -25.65
C ASN A 442 -14.38 -14.74 -25.65
N SER A 443 -15.21 -15.39 -24.84
CA SER A 443 -15.54 -16.81 -25.07
C SER A 443 -16.45 -16.86 -26.32
N SER A 444 -15.77 -16.84 -27.48
CA SER A 444 -16.35 -17.20 -28.74
C SER A 444 -16.64 -18.69 -28.77
#